data_2c0bacfc24a7a495be68d8700e1bf7ea
#
_entry.id   2c0bacfc24a7a495be68d8700e1bf7ea
#
_cell.length_a   1.000
_cell.length_b   1.000
_cell.length_c   1.000
_cell.angle_alpha   90.00
_cell.angle_beta   90.00
_cell.angle_gamma   90.00
#
_symmetry.space_group_name_H-M   'P 1'
#
loop_
_entity.id
_entity.type
_entity.pdbx_description
1 polymer ?
#
loop_
_entity_poly.entity_id
_entity_poly.type
_entity_poly.pdbx_seq_one_letter_code
_entity_poly.pdbx_strand_id
1 'polypeptide(L)'
;EAVKAVMCREYGPPEALKVEDVRPAEMGIDDVRIRTQYAGVNYPDIVITAGRYHWKPTCPFVPGLECSGVAIEIGKAVTHLRKGDRVMASIDPKFITSTGYGSLAEEVVAPASQTFKIPDSMSFRDAAAIPIAYGTSYHALFDRGGLREDEILLVLGAAGGVGLAAID
;
A
#
# COMPACT_ATOMS: atom_id res chain seq x y z
N GLU A 1 -5.40 -8.84 -20.50
CA GLU A 1 -4.00 -8.60 -20.91
C GLU A 1 -3.08 -8.79 -19.69
N ALA A 2 -1.80 -9.13 -19.92
CA ALA A 2 -0.83 -9.18 -18.84
C ALA A 2 -0.43 -7.75 -18.42
N VAL A 3 -0.04 -7.61 -17.16
CA VAL A 3 0.44 -6.34 -16.57
C VAL A 3 1.83 -6.57 -15.98
N LYS A 4 2.66 -5.53 -15.94
CA LYS A 4 3.98 -5.63 -15.30
C LYS A 4 3.83 -5.52 -13.79
N ALA A 5 4.55 -6.39 -13.08
CA ALA A 5 4.65 -6.36 -11.63
C ALA A 5 6.06 -6.74 -11.17
N VAL A 6 6.43 -6.26 -10.00
CA VAL A 6 7.63 -6.72 -9.30
C VAL A 6 7.29 -8.06 -8.67
N MET A 7 8.05 -9.10 -9.01
CA MET A 7 7.79 -10.47 -8.54
C MET A 7 8.86 -10.93 -7.53
N CYS A 8 8.40 -11.40 -6.39
CA CYS A 8 9.21 -12.14 -5.41
C CYS A 8 8.98 -13.65 -5.63
N ARG A 9 9.89 -14.30 -6.35
CA ARG A 9 9.79 -15.75 -6.65
C ARG A 9 10.27 -16.63 -5.51
N GLU A 10 11.19 -16.12 -4.73
CA GLU A 10 11.72 -16.74 -3.51
C GLU A 10 12.09 -15.66 -2.52
N TYR A 11 12.07 -15.97 -1.24
CA TYR A 11 12.53 -15.04 -0.21
C TYR A 11 14.02 -14.76 -0.37
N GLY A 12 14.38 -13.47 -0.33
CA GLY A 12 15.76 -13.08 -0.52
C GLY A 12 15.98 -11.58 -0.41
N PRO A 13 17.15 -11.10 -0.81
CA PRO A 13 17.45 -9.67 -0.83
C PRO A 13 16.68 -8.97 -1.97
N PRO A 14 16.51 -7.63 -1.89
CA PRO A 14 15.77 -6.88 -2.91
C PRO A 14 16.28 -7.05 -4.35
N GLU A 15 17.57 -7.35 -4.53
CA GLU A 15 18.20 -7.58 -5.83
C GLU A 15 17.68 -8.85 -6.54
N ALA A 16 17.06 -9.76 -5.79
CA ALA A 16 16.43 -10.96 -6.35
C ALA A 16 15.07 -10.68 -7.01
N LEU A 17 14.47 -9.52 -6.72
CA LEU A 17 13.18 -9.13 -7.28
C LEU A 17 13.32 -8.82 -8.77
N LYS A 18 12.31 -9.21 -9.55
CA LYS A 18 12.29 -9.00 -11.01
C LYS A 18 10.97 -8.40 -11.45
N VAL A 19 11.02 -7.55 -12.47
CA VAL A 19 9.82 -7.09 -13.16
C VAL A 19 9.42 -8.15 -14.19
N GLU A 20 8.19 -8.62 -14.09
CA GLU A 20 7.66 -9.68 -14.96
C GLU A 20 6.26 -9.31 -15.45
N ASP A 21 5.85 -9.93 -16.56
CA ASP A 21 4.47 -9.88 -17.03
C ASP A 21 3.66 -10.93 -16.27
N VAL A 22 2.63 -10.49 -15.56
CA VAL A 22 1.78 -11.34 -14.72
C VAL A 22 0.31 -11.21 -15.11
N ARG A 23 -0.49 -12.21 -14.76
CA ARG A 23 -1.94 -12.07 -14.84
C ARG A 23 -2.38 -11.06 -13.79
N PRO A 24 -3.27 -10.10 -14.12
CA PRO A 24 -3.87 -9.22 -13.11
C PRO A 24 -4.54 -10.01 -11.99
N ALA A 25 -4.48 -9.50 -10.77
CA ALA A 25 -5.17 -10.10 -9.63
C ALA A 25 -6.68 -10.22 -9.88
N GLU A 26 -7.30 -11.28 -9.39
CA GLU A 26 -8.76 -11.41 -9.42
C GLU A 26 -9.36 -10.39 -8.44
N MET A 27 -10.51 -9.82 -8.82
CA MET A 27 -11.19 -8.78 -8.04
C MET A 27 -12.47 -9.35 -7.43
N GLY A 28 -12.61 -9.16 -6.12
CA GLY A 28 -13.84 -9.47 -5.39
C GLY A 28 -14.91 -8.38 -5.53
N ILE A 29 -16.09 -8.65 -4.97
CA ILE A 29 -17.23 -7.71 -5.03
C ILE A 29 -17.00 -6.47 -4.15
N ASP A 30 -16.13 -6.54 -3.15
CA ASP A 30 -15.78 -5.47 -2.21
C ASP A 30 -14.45 -4.77 -2.55
N ASP A 31 -13.87 -5.09 -3.72
CA ASP A 31 -12.56 -4.61 -4.11
C ASP A 31 -12.64 -3.50 -5.17
N VAL A 32 -11.51 -2.84 -5.36
CA VAL A 32 -11.28 -1.81 -6.40
C VAL A 32 -10.02 -2.18 -7.17
N ARG A 33 -10.10 -2.16 -8.51
CA ARG A 33 -8.93 -2.23 -9.37
C ARG A 33 -8.41 -0.83 -9.66
N ILE A 34 -7.15 -0.61 -9.38
CA ILE A 34 -6.48 0.68 -9.51
C ILE A 34 -5.41 0.56 -10.58
N ARG A 35 -5.42 1.46 -11.58
CA ARG A 35 -4.27 1.66 -12.46
C ARG A 35 -3.28 2.52 -11.70
N THR A 36 -2.17 1.93 -11.33
CA THR A 36 -1.13 2.53 -10.50
C THR A 36 -0.44 3.67 -11.23
N GLN A 37 -0.28 4.79 -10.56
CA GLN A 37 0.57 5.91 -10.99
C GLN A 37 1.87 5.93 -10.17
N TYR A 38 1.77 5.71 -8.87
CA TYR A 38 2.88 5.61 -7.94
C TYR A 38 2.61 4.54 -6.89
N ALA A 39 3.65 3.84 -6.47
CA ALA A 39 3.63 2.94 -5.33
C ALA A 39 4.75 3.33 -4.36
N GLY A 40 4.43 3.38 -3.07
CA GLY A 40 5.42 3.60 -2.02
C GLY A 40 6.20 2.32 -1.74
N VAL A 41 7.47 2.47 -1.40
CA VAL A 41 8.33 1.38 -0.91
C VAL A 41 8.67 1.66 0.54
N ASN A 42 8.37 0.71 1.40
CA ASN A 42 8.52 0.83 2.83
C ASN A 42 9.47 -0.22 3.40
N TYR A 43 9.99 0.01 4.61
CA TYR A 43 10.83 -0.97 5.30
C TYR A 43 10.16 -2.35 5.47
N PRO A 44 8.85 -2.45 5.78
CA PRO A 44 8.15 -3.73 5.81
C PRO A 44 8.22 -4.51 4.49
N ASP A 45 8.23 -3.87 3.32
CA ASP A 45 8.35 -4.56 2.03
C ASP A 45 9.66 -5.36 1.95
N ILE A 46 10.77 -4.76 2.43
CA ILE A 46 12.07 -5.41 2.49
C ILE A 46 12.04 -6.61 3.44
N VAL A 47 11.37 -6.47 4.57
CA VAL A 47 11.28 -7.53 5.60
C VAL A 47 10.37 -8.67 5.13
N ILE A 48 9.27 -8.34 4.39
CA ILE A 48 8.36 -9.32 3.80
C ILE A 48 9.10 -10.13 2.71
N THR A 49 9.76 -9.46 1.77
CA THR A 49 10.48 -10.12 0.68
C THR A 49 11.68 -10.96 1.18
N ALA A 50 12.27 -10.59 2.31
CA ALA A 50 13.28 -11.39 2.99
C ALA A 50 12.71 -12.58 3.80
N GLY A 51 11.39 -12.75 3.86
CA GLY A 51 10.73 -13.81 4.64
C GLY A 51 10.85 -13.64 6.17
N ARG A 52 11.12 -12.41 6.65
CA ARG A 52 11.35 -12.10 8.08
C ARG A 52 10.18 -11.40 8.75
N TYR A 53 9.13 -11.07 7.99
CA TYR A 53 7.92 -10.46 8.54
C TYR A 53 7.01 -11.54 9.17
N HIS A 54 6.14 -11.15 10.09
CA HIS A 54 5.21 -12.11 10.74
C HIS A 54 4.12 -12.61 9.78
N TRP A 55 3.74 -11.83 8.76
CA TRP A 55 2.93 -12.29 7.64
C TRP A 55 3.85 -12.69 6.49
N LYS A 56 3.75 -13.95 6.05
CA LYS A 56 4.64 -14.55 5.03
C LYS A 56 3.81 -15.00 3.84
N PRO A 57 3.66 -14.17 2.80
CA PRO A 57 3.02 -14.59 1.56
C PRO A 57 3.75 -15.78 0.94
N THR A 58 3.03 -16.77 0.43
CA THR A 58 3.65 -17.87 -0.30
C THR A 58 4.25 -17.37 -1.61
N CYS A 59 5.52 -17.68 -1.87
CA CYS A 59 6.15 -17.38 -3.15
C CYS A 59 5.59 -18.25 -4.28
N PRO A 60 5.41 -17.73 -5.50
CA PRO A 60 5.70 -16.35 -5.91
C PRO A 60 4.59 -15.37 -5.51
N PHE A 61 4.96 -14.12 -5.19
CA PHE A 61 4.00 -13.05 -4.90
C PHE A 61 4.49 -11.68 -5.37
N VAL A 62 3.58 -10.73 -5.51
CA VAL A 62 3.86 -9.31 -5.78
C VAL A 62 3.91 -8.57 -4.44
N PRO A 63 5.04 -7.93 -4.06
CA PRO A 63 5.11 -7.12 -2.85
C PRO A 63 4.47 -5.74 -3.03
N GLY A 64 4.49 -4.93 -1.96
CA GLY A 64 4.03 -3.55 -1.93
C GLY A 64 2.79 -3.34 -1.08
N LEU A 65 2.84 -2.33 -0.22
CA LEU A 65 1.83 -2.09 0.82
C LEU A 65 0.99 -0.84 0.57
N GLU A 66 1.37 0.01 -0.40
CA GLU A 66 0.65 1.23 -0.69
C GLU A 66 0.81 1.68 -2.14
N CYS A 67 -0.21 2.33 -2.66
CA CYS A 67 -0.16 2.95 -3.98
C CYS A 67 -1.14 4.11 -4.11
N SER A 68 -1.01 4.84 -5.20
CA SER A 68 -2.00 5.79 -5.69
C SER A 68 -2.19 5.63 -7.19
N GLY A 69 -3.37 5.99 -7.67
CA GLY A 69 -3.70 5.86 -9.07
C GLY A 69 -5.16 6.18 -9.36
N VAL A 70 -5.64 5.66 -10.45
CA VAL A 70 -7.02 5.84 -10.90
C VAL A 70 -7.79 4.54 -10.77
N ALA A 71 -8.95 4.59 -10.13
CA ALA A 71 -9.87 3.45 -10.04
C ALA A 71 -10.43 3.13 -11.43
N ILE A 72 -10.12 1.95 -11.97
CA ILE A 72 -10.54 1.55 -13.32
C ILE A 72 -11.67 0.53 -13.33
N GLU A 73 -11.86 -0.19 -12.24
CA GLU A 73 -12.96 -1.13 -12.02
C GLU A 73 -13.39 -1.10 -10.56
N ILE A 74 -14.69 -1.21 -10.31
CA ILE A 74 -15.29 -1.10 -8.97
C ILE A 74 -16.12 -2.35 -8.72
N GLY A 75 -15.89 -2.98 -7.57
CA GLY A 75 -16.67 -4.14 -7.11
C GLY A 75 -18.13 -3.79 -6.87
N LYS A 76 -19.01 -4.74 -7.10
CA LYS A 76 -20.47 -4.51 -7.10
C LYS A 76 -21.03 -4.06 -5.74
N ALA A 77 -20.34 -4.36 -4.64
CA ALA A 77 -20.75 -3.96 -3.29
C ALA A 77 -20.18 -2.59 -2.87
N VAL A 78 -19.26 -2.02 -3.66
CA VAL A 78 -18.60 -0.76 -3.34
C VAL A 78 -19.48 0.43 -3.74
N THR A 79 -19.81 1.29 -2.77
CA THR A 79 -20.75 2.41 -2.98
C THR A 79 -20.11 3.80 -2.91
N HIS A 80 -18.93 3.91 -2.28
CA HIS A 80 -18.28 5.20 -2.01
C HIS A 80 -17.22 5.59 -3.05
N LEU A 81 -16.88 4.68 -3.98
CA LEU A 81 -15.94 4.91 -5.07
C LEU A 81 -16.61 4.72 -6.43
N ARG A 82 -16.05 5.36 -7.45
CA ARG A 82 -16.52 5.25 -8.84
C ARG A 82 -15.31 5.07 -9.77
N LYS A 83 -15.54 4.44 -10.90
CA LYS A 83 -14.56 4.37 -11.99
C LYS A 83 -14.16 5.79 -12.42
N GLY A 84 -12.86 6.03 -12.52
CA GLY A 84 -12.26 7.33 -12.80
C GLY A 84 -11.85 8.12 -11.56
N ASP A 85 -12.24 7.70 -10.35
CA ASP A 85 -11.80 8.37 -9.12
C ASP A 85 -10.28 8.28 -8.97
N ARG A 86 -9.68 9.38 -8.55
CA ARG A 86 -8.29 9.45 -8.10
C ARG A 86 -8.23 8.92 -6.68
N VAL A 87 -7.39 7.93 -6.45
CA VAL A 87 -7.38 7.21 -5.16
C VAL A 87 -5.97 6.95 -4.66
N MET A 88 -5.85 6.77 -3.34
CA MET A 88 -4.75 6.10 -2.67
C MET A 88 -5.28 4.86 -1.97
N ALA A 89 -4.44 3.83 -1.83
CA ALA A 89 -4.81 2.59 -1.17
C ALA A 89 -3.70 2.08 -0.26
N SER A 90 -4.09 1.51 0.87
CA SER A 90 -3.25 0.69 1.73
C SER A 90 -3.52 -0.79 1.44
N ILE A 91 -2.47 -1.60 1.33
CA ILE A 91 -2.58 -3.04 1.11
C ILE A 91 -2.08 -3.76 2.36
N ASP A 92 -3.00 -4.34 3.11
CA ASP A 92 -2.64 -5.13 4.30
C ASP A 92 -1.78 -6.35 3.91
N PRO A 93 -0.68 -6.64 4.63
CA PRO A 93 0.11 -7.85 4.40
C PRO A 93 -0.71 -9.16 4.43
N LYS A 94 -1.82 -9.19 5.17
CA LYS A 94 -2.78 -10.30 5.12
C LYS A 94 -3.40 -10.48 3.75
N PHE A 95 -3.75 -9.36 3.10
CA PHE A 95 -4.32 -9.38 1.75
C PHE A 95 -3.31 -9.96 0.76
N ILE A 96 -2.04 -9.56 0.84
CA ILE A 96 -0.96 -10.14 0.02
C ILE A 96 -0.81 -11.64 0.32
N THR A 97 -0.89 -12.04 1.59
CA THR A 97 -0.78 -13.46 1.99
C THR A 97 -1.92 -14.31 1.40
N SER A 98 -3.12 -13.76 1.29
CA SER A 98 -4.29 -14.47 0.77
C SER A 98 -4.41 -14.44 -0.76
N THR A 99 -3.96 -13.36 -1.41
CA THR A 99 -4.12 -13.14 -2.83
C THR A 99 -2.85 -13.37 -3.64
N GLY A 100 -1.68 -13.23 -3.03
CA GLY A 100 -0.40 -13.19 -3.70
C GLY A 100 -0.07 -11.84 -4.36
N TYR A 101 -0.88 -10.80 -4.17
CA TYR A 101 -0.72 -9.52 -4.88
C TYR A 101 -0.67 -8.32 -3.96
N GLY A 102 0.43 -7.56 -4.04
CA GLY A 102 0.63 -6.26 -3.43
C GLY A 102 0.60 -5.11 -4.46
N SER A 103 1.12 -3.96 -4.06
CA SER A 103 0.98 -2.72 -4.82
C SER A 103 2.06 -2.44 -5.87
N LEU A 104 3.14 -3.23 -5.92
CA LEU A 104 4.21 -3.02 -6.91
C LEU A 104 3.87 -3.63 -8.27
N ALA A 105 2.76 -3.18 -8.88
CA ALA A 105 2.26 -3.60 -10.18
C ALA A 105 1.58 -2.43 -10.92
N GLU A 106 1.48 -2.52 -12.25
CA GLU A 106 0.77 -1.53 -13.08
C GLU A 106 -0.73 -1.48 -12.79
N GLU A 107 -1.32 -2.61 -12.39
CA GLU A 107 -2.69 -2.69 -11.90
C GLU A 107 -2.73 -3.42 -10.56
N VAL A 108 -3.41 -2.84 -9.60
CA VAL A 108 -3.54 -3.31 -8.23
C VAL A 108 -5.00 -3.55 -7.91
N VAL A 109 -5.30 -4.66 -7.24
CA VAL A 109 -6.59 -4.88 -6.59
C VAL A 109 -6.42 -4.60 -5.11
N ALA A 110 -7.26 -3.74 -4.56
CA ALA A 110 -7.25 -3.35 -3.16
C ALA A 110 -8.66 -3.44 -2.56
N PRO A 111 -8.80 -3.79 -1.27
CA PRO A 111 -10.08 -3.68 -0.57
C PRO A 111 -10.58 -2.24 -0.63
N ALA A 112 -11.84 -2.03 -0.99
CA ALA A 112 -12.43 -0.69 -1.05
C ALA A 112 -12.43 0.00 0.32
N SER A 113 -12.52 -0.76 1.41
CA SER A 113 -12.41 -0.25 2.79
C SER A 113 -11.05 0.35 3.13
N GLN A 114 -10.02 0.05 2.33
CA GLN A 114 -8.66 0.57 2.48
C GLN A 114 -8.27 1.47 1.29
N THR A 115 -9.24 1.91 0.50
CA THR A 115 -9.06 2.75 -0.68
C THR A 115 -9.80 4.08 -0.49
N PHE A 116 -9.08 5.19 -0.63
CA PHE A 116 -9.57 6.52 -0.31
C PHE A 116 -9.44 7.46 -1.51
N LYS A 117 -10.45 8.29 -1.76
CA LYS A 117 -10.34 9.36 -2.74
C LYS A 117 -9.31 10.39 -2.31
N ILE A 118 -8.54 10.89 -3.25
CA ILE A 118 -7.62 11.99 -3.03
C ILE A 118 -8.15 13.28 -3.66
N PRO A 119 -7.91 14.45 -3.04
CA PRO A 119 -8.29 15.74 -3.61
C PRO A 119 -7.60 15.98 -4.97
N ASP A 120 -8.23 16.77 -5.83
CA ASP A 120 -7.64 17.13 -7.14
C ASP A 120 -6.32 17.89 -7.01
N SER A 121 -6.15 18.64 -5.91
CA SER A 121 -4.91 19.37 -5.59
C SER A 121 -3.75 18.47 -5.15
N MET A 122 -4.01 17.24 -4.71
CA MET A 122 -2.98 16.30 -4.25
C MET A 122 -2.38 15.55 -5.44
N SER A 123 -1.05 15.51 -5.53
CA SER A 123 -0.39 14.69 -6.54
C SER A 123 -0.51 13.20 -6.22
N PHE A 124 -0.51 12.33 -7.25
CA PHE A 124 -0.46 10.89 -7.02
C PHE A 124 0.82 10.47 -6.28
N ARG A 125 1.93 11.16 -6.54
CA ARG A 125 3.21 10.88 -5.86
C ARG A 125 3.10 11.10 -4.36
N ASP A 126 2.54 12.22 -3.94
CA ASP A 126 2.39 12.54 -2.51
C ASP A 126 1.36 11.59 -1.87
N ALA A 127 0.24 11.34 -2.55
CA ALA A 127 -0.78 10.40 -2.11
C ALA A 127 -0.25 8.96 -1.89
N ALA A 128 0.69 8.49 -2.71
CA ALA A 128 1.29 7.16 -2.56
C ALA A 128 2.18 7.02 -1.32
N ALA A 129 2.62 8.11 -0.71
CA ALA A 129 3.50 8.11 0.47
C ALA A 129 2.72 8.24 1.80
N ILE A 130 1.40 8.43 1.74
CA ILE A 130 0.57 8.70 2.93
C ILE A 130 0.16 7.41 3.67
N PRO A 131 -0.37 6.37 3.03
CA PRO A 131 -1.05 5.29 3.74
C PRO A 131 -0.21 4.62 4.81
N ILE A 132 1.04 4.29 4.52
CA ILE A 132 1.89 3.57 5.48
C ILE A 132 2.56 4.52 6.47
N ALA A 133 3.25 5.58 6.02
CA ALA A 133 4.01 6.43 6.91
C ALA A 133 3.09 7.27 7.83
N TYR A 134 2.16 8.02 7.26
CA TYR A 134 1.23 8.85 8.03
C TYR A 134 0.19 8.01 8.79
N GLY A 135 -0.34 6.95 8.17
CA GLY A 135 -1.26 6.03 8.84
C GLY A 135 -0.64 5.39 10.07
N THR A 136 0.62 4.95 9.99
CA THR A 136 1.36 4.39 11.13
C THR A 136 1.58 5.43 12.22
N SER A 137 2.02 6.65 11.87
CA SER A 137 2.26 7.72 12.83
C SER A 137 0.97 8.17 13.50
N TYR A 138 -0.09 8.37 12.73
CA TYR A 138 -1.41 8.74 13.27
C TYR A 138 -1.92 7.70 14.25
N HIS A 139 -1.92 6.44 13.87
CA HIS A 139 -2.35 5.35 14.74
C HIS A 139 -1.52 5.27 16.03
N ALA A 140 -0.20 5.42 15.93
CA ALA A 140 0.68 5.38 17.10
C ALA A 140 0.44 6.55 18.04
N LEU A 141 0.33 7.77 17.52
CA LEU A 141 0.23 8.99 18.33
C LEU A 141 -1.17 9.17 18.93
N PHE A 142 -2.21 9.02 18.12
CA PHE A 142 -3.57 9.35 18.53
C PHE A 142 -4.36 8.13 19.02
N ASP A 143 -4.39 7.05 18.27
CA ASP A 143 -5.22 5.88 18.66
C ASP A 143 -4.59 5.08 19.80
N ARG A 144 -3.25 4.97 19.85
CA ARG A 144 -2.53 4.21 20.86
C ARG A 144 -1.92 5.08 21.94
N GLY A 145 -1.26 6.17 21.57
CA GLY A 145 -0.61 7.10 22.50
C GLY A 145 -1.58 8.06 23.16
N GLY A 146 -2.72 8.35 22.55
CA GLY A 146 -3.70 9.30 23.04
C GLY A 146 -3.16 10.72 23.18
N LEU A 147 -2.21 11.10 22.29
CA LEU A 147 -1.56 12.41 22.26
C LEU A 147 -2.61 13.53 22.23
N ARG A 148 -2.43 14.52 23.09
CA ARG A 148 -3.34 15.66 23.25
C ARG A 148 -2.61 16.97 22.94
N GLU A 149 -3.42 18.01 22.71
CA GLU A 149 -2.92 19.38 22.59
C GLU A 149 -2.09 19.78 23.84
N ASP A 150 -1.06 20.58 23.64
CA ASP A 150 -0.13 21.04 24.66
C ASP A 150 0.81 19.96 25.29
N GLU A 151 0.78 18.73 24.82
CA GLU A 151 1.75 17.72 25.24
C GLU A 151 3.08 17.83 24.45
N ILE A 152 4.17 17.39 25.07
CA ILE A 152 5.48 17.37 24.43
C ILE A 152 5.74 15.99 23.85
N LEU A 153 5.89 15.92 22.53
CA LEU A 153 6.23 14.70 21.82
C LEU A 153 7.73 14.61 21.54
N LEU A 154 8.38 13.53 21.97
CA LEU A 154 9.74 13.17 21.58
C LEU A 154 9.71 12.11 20.48
N VAL A 155 10.20 12.44 19.28
CA VAL A 155 10.28 11.52 18.14
C VAL A 155 11.71 10.98 18.01
N LEU A 156 11.88 9.68 18.28
CA LEU A 156 13.12 8.95 18.00
C LEU A 156 13.09 8.42 16.57
N GLY A 157 14.21 8.53 15.84
CA GLY A 157 14.26 8.13 14.44
C GLY A 157 13.56 9.11 13.50
N ALA A 158 13.59 10.39 13.82
CA ALA A 158 12.92 11.50 13.14
C ALA A 158 13.26 11.66 11.63
N ALA A 159 14.39 11.11 11.17
CA ALA A 159 14.78 11.18 9.75
C ALA A 159 14.17 10.08 8.86
N GLY A 160 13.47 9.08 9.42
CA GLY A 160 12.76 8.05 8.67
C GLY A 160 11.37 8.50 8.25
N GLY A 161 10.74 7.80 7.30
CA GLY A 161 9.41 8.16 6.77
C GLY A 161 8.34 8.29 7.85
N VAL A 162 8.23 7.32 8.77
CA VAL A 162 7.29 7.37 9.90
C VAL A 162 7.64 8.50 10.88
N GLY A 163 8.95 8.73 11.15
CA GLY A 163 9.38 9.81 12.03
C GLY A 163 9.09 11.20 11.46
N LEU A 164 9.33 11.40 10.16
CA LEU A 164 8.98 12.65 9.46
C LEU A 164 7.47 12.89 9.49
N ALA A 165 6.66 11.86 9.19
CA ALA A 165 5.20 11.95 9.24
C ALA A 165 4.65 12.22 10.66
N ALA A 166 5.40 11.86 11.70
CA ALA A 166 5.03 12.14 13.09
C ALA A 166 5.35 13.58 13.52
N ILE A 167 6.26 14.25 12.82
CA ILE A 167 6.64 15.66 13.08
C ILE A 167 5.71 16.62 12.35
N ASP A 168 5.29 16.26 11.12
CA ASP A 168 4.43 17.05 10.26
C ASP A 168 3.00 17.13 10.82
#